data_602dc42447b7406ea33e801acd979122
#
_entry.id   602dc42447b7406ea33e801acd979122
#
_cell.length_a   1.000
_cell.length_b   1.000
_cell.length_c   1.000
_cell.angle_alpha   90.00
_cell.angle_beta   90.00
_cell.angle_gamma   90.00
#
_symmetry.space_group_name_H-M   'P 1'
#
loop_
_entity.id
_entity.type
_entity.pdbx_description
1 polymer ?
#
loop_
_entity_poly.entity_id
_entity_poly.type
_entity_poly.pdbx_seq_one_letter_code
_entity_poly.pdbx_strand_id
1 'polypeptide(L)'
;MPRKRGGALAAVVAVCWWLAGPVTAQADPDALWTIVHGQCIPDLYEHHDPAPCAQVDLSRGVDRGWVVFKDRVGDRQYLLIPTERIPGIESPALLSPDATNYFGAAWQARAFVEQRAGGTVPRDWMSLAINSSVSRSQNQLHIHVDCLRADVRDALESHPGQIGATWAPFPIPLAGHTYWAVAVPGAELELNPFTLLADGLDGARADMGRYTLVVVGADDVGGGGPGFVILADRADGETGDFAGGEQLQDHGYCPPPLPATNSTAK
;
A
#
# COMPACT_ATOMS: atom_id res chain seq x y z
N MET A 1 11.77 36.80 -84.91
CA MET A 1 12.39 36.90 -83.55
C MET A 1 11.48 36.27 -82.55
N PRO A 2 11.73 35.05 -81.98
CA PRO A 2 10.87 34.43 -80.95
C PRO A 2 11.42 34.77 -79.56
N ARG A 3 10.49 35.20 -78.71
CA ARG A 3 10.73 35.45 -77.30
C ARG A 3 10.81 34.11 -76.45
N LYS A 4 11.93 33.94 -75.80
CA LYS A 4 12.11 32.86 -74.80
C LYS A 4 11.32 33.16 -73.50
N ARG A 5 10.42 32.25 -73.14
CA ARG A 5 9.78 32.29 -71.86
C ARG A 5 10.63 31.41 -70.85
N GLY A 6 11.22 32.08 -69.87
CA GLY A 6 11.87 31.40 -68.76
C GLY A 6 10.85 30.87 -67.74
N GLY A 7 10.82 29.56 -67.51
CA GLY A 7 10.05 28.94 -66.43
C GLY A 7 10.87 28.94 -65.16
N ALA A 8 10.34 29.54 -64.11
CA ALA A 8 10.88 29.45 -62.75
C ALA A 8 10.39 28.14 -62.09
N LEU A 9 11.32 27.26 -61.75
CA LEU A 9 11.02 26.09 -60.86
C LEU A 9 10.96 26.60 -59.42
N ALA A 10 9.79 26.49 -58.81
CA ALA A 10 9.65 26.69 -57.38
C ALA A 10 9.98 25.36 -56.67
N ALA A 11 11.05 25.33 -55.89
CA ALA A 11 11.40 24.22 -55.04
C ALA A 11 10.55 24.29 -53.77
N VAL A 12 9.65 23.31 -53.58
CA VAL A 12 8.89 23.15 -52.34
C VAL A 12 9.76 22.40 -51.34
N VAL A 13 10.27 23.09 -50.33
CA VAL A 13 10.97 22.46 -49.18
C VAL A 13 9.92 21.99 -48.21
N ALA A 14 9.66 20.66 -48.18
CA ALA A 14 8.85 20.04 -47.19
C ALA A 14 9.60 19.97 -45.83
N VAL A 15 9.27 20.84 -44.91
CA VAL A 15 9.76 20.76 -43.52
C VAL A 15 8.98 19.71 -42.78
N CYS A 16 9.57 18.52 -42.61
CA CYS A 16 9.04 17.48 -41.72
C CYS A 16 9.24 17.91 -40.28
N TRP A 17 8.19 18.40 -39.63
CA TRP A 17 8.15 18.59 -38.19
C TRP A 17 7.96 17.21 -37.53
N TRP A 18 9.03 16.70 -36.95
CA TRP A 18 8.94 15.57 -36.05
C TRP A 18 8.21 16.05 -34.80
N LEU A 19 6.96 15.61 -34.63
CA LEU A 19 6.23 15.73 -33.36
C LEU A 19 6.85 14.72 -32.39
N ALA A 20 7.87 15.14 -31.65
CA ALA A 20 8.29 14.45 -30.45
C ALA A 20 7.18 14.63 -29.42
N GLY A 21 6.29 13.65 -29.32
CA GLY A 21 5.33 13.61 -28.22
C GLY A 21 6.06 13.58 -26.88
N PRO A 22 5.44 14.06 -25.79
CA PRO A 22 6.06 13.99 -24.48
C PRO A 22 6.34 12.52 -24.15
N VAL A 23 7.62 12.18 -23.99
CA VAL A 23 8.03 10.91 -23.40
C VAL A 23 7.62 11.02 -21.93
N THR A 24 6.50 10.38 -21.55
CA THR A 24 6.17 10.19 -20.14
C THR A 24 7.28 9.33 -19.55
N ALA A 25 8.15 9.92 -18.74
CA ALA A 25 9.14 9.17 -18.00
C ALA A 25 8.39 8.13 -17.17
N GLN A 26 8.58 6.86 -17.50
CA GLN A 26 8.05 5.76 -16.70
C GLN A 26 8.70 5.83 -15.33
N ALA A 27 7.90 5.73 -14.27
CA ALA A 27 8.44 5.75 -12.91
C ALA A 27 9.47 4.62 -12.75
N ASP A 28 10.60 4.91 -12.14
CA ASP A 28 11.62 3.90 -11.84
C ASP A 28 11.03 2.86 -10.87
N PRO A 29 10.90 1.59 -11.28
CA PRO A 29 10.31 0.55 -10.44
C PRO A 29 11.18 0.20 -9.22
N ASP A 30 12.43 0.63 -9.19
CA ASP A 30 13.38 0.40 -8.11
C ASP A 30 13.62 1.63 -7.22
N ALA A 31 12.84 2.70 -7.41
CA ALA A 31 13.04 3.95 -6.68
C ALA A 31 12.97 3.76 -5.16
N LEU A 32 12.02 2.97 -4.64
CA LEU A 32 11.91 2.71 -3.20
C LEU A 32 13.13 1.93 -2.68
N TRP A 33 13.60 0.93 -3.43
CA TRP A 33 14.82 0.20 -3.09
C TRP A 33 16.02 1.14 -3.01
N THR A 34 16.18 2.01 -4.00
CA THR A 34 17.27 2.97 -4.07
C THR A 34 17.24 3.95 -2.90
N ILE A 35 16.07 4.42 -2.49
CA ILE A 35 15.93 5.30 -1.33
C ILE A 35 16.34 4.58 -0.05
N VAL A 36 15.84 3.37 0.19
CA VAL A 36 16.13 2.61 1.41
C VAL A 36 17.62 2.32 1.54
N HIS A 37 18.23 1.75 0.51
CA HIS A 37 19.61 1.29 0.54
C HIS A 37 20.65 2.36 0.20
N GLY A 38 20.28 3.36 -0.59
CA GLY A 38 21.18 4.43 -1.00
C GLY A 38 21.14 5.66 -0.11
N GLN A 39 20.12 5.78 0.75
CA GLN A 39 19.96 6.96 1.60
C GLN A 39 19.62 6.58 3.05
N CYS A 40 18.44 6.03 3.35
CA CYS A 40 17.97 5.85 4.72
C CYS A 40 18.91 5.00 5.59
N ILE A 41 19.41 3.87 5.08
CA ILE A 41 20.33 3.00 5.83
C ILE A 41 21.72 3.64 5.97
N PRO A 42 22.36 4.16 4.90
CA PRO A 42 23.64 4.87 5.02
C PRO A 42 23.56 6.05 5.98
N ASP A 43 22.56 6.92 5.87
CA ASP A 43 22.43 8.10 6.71
C ASP A 43 22.25 7.73 8.19
N LEU A 44 21.49 6.65 8.49
CA LEU A 44 21.41 6.14 9.85
C LEU A 44 22.77 5.75 10.42
N TYR A 45 23.62 5.04 9.62
CA TYR A 45 24.95 4.59 10.08
C TYR A 45 25.96 5.73 10.18
N GLU A 46 25.95 6.67 9.25
CA GLU A 46 26.95 7.71 9.12
C GLU A 46 26.61 8.95 9.97
N HIS A 47 25.32 9.29 10.06
CA HIS A 47 24.87 10.54 10.66
C HIS A 47 23.94 10.34 11.87
N HIS A 48 23.55 9.09 12.19
CA HIS A 48 22.52 8.77 13.19
C HIS A 48 21.16 9.44 12.88
N ASP A 49 20.90 9.69 11.60
CA ASP A 49 19.69 10.30 11.08
C ASP A 49 19.11 9.36 10.00
N PRO A 50 17.88 8.87 10.13
CA PRO A 50 17.29 7.97 9.12
C PRO A 50 16.83 8.69 7.85
N ALA A 51 17.06 10.00 7.70
CA ALA A 51 16.56 10.77 6.54
C ALA A 51 16.99 10.13 5.19
N PRO A 52 16.12 10.17 4.16
CA PRO A 52 14.78 10.78 4.12
C PRO A 52 13.66 9.92 4.75
N CYS A 53 13.99 8.76 5.35
CA CYS A 53 13.01 7.95 6.07
C CYS A 53 12.62 8.61 7.40
N ALA A 54 11.38 8.40 7.83
CA ALA A 54 10.91 8.86 9.14
C ALA A 54 11.41 7.96 10.28
N GLN A 55 11.65 6.68 9.97
CA GLN A 55 12.20 5.68 10.89
C GLN A 55 12.92 4.59 10.10
N VAL A 56 13.97 4.05 10.73
CA VAL A 56 14.67 2.82 10.28
C VAL A 56 14.81 1.90 11.50
N ASP A 57 14.34 0.67 11.39
CA ASP A 57 14.53 -0.37 12.41
C ASP A 57 15.40 -1.49 11.86
N LEU A 58 16.60 -1.62 12.42
CA LEU A 58 17.56 -2.67 12.13
C LEU A 58 17.82 -3.56 13.36
N SER A 59 16.94 -3.54 14.36
CA SER A 59 17.13 -4.31 15.61
C SER A 59 17.29 -5.81 15.38
N ARG A 60 16.74 -6.33 14.26
CA ARG A 60 16.86 -7.72 13.81
C ARG A 60 17.86 -7.90 12.66
N GLY A 61 18.69 -6.89 12.38
CA GLY A 61 19.63 -6.87 11.26
C GLY A 61 19.01 -6.32 9.97
N VAL A 62 19.88 -6.03 8.98
CA VAL A 62 19.46 -5.44 7.68
C VAL A 62 18.54 -6.38 6.90
N ASP A 63 18.75 -7.69 6.98
CA ASP A 63 17.94 -8.68 6.26
C ASP A 63 16.53 -8.89 6.84
N ARG A 64 16.25 -8.31 8.01
CA ARG A 64 14.96 -8.44 8.73
C ARG A 64 14.43 -7.11 9.24
N GLY A 65 15.07 -6.03 8.82
CA GLY A 65 14.69 -4.67 9.18
C GLY A 65 13.59 -4.12 8.30
N TRP A 66 13.20 -2.90 8.62
CA TRP A 66 12.22 -2.13 7.85
C TRP A 66 12.43 -0.63 8.06
N VAL A 67 11.86 0.14 7.15
CA VAL A 67 11.84 1.60 7.24
C VAL A 67 10.39 2.11 7.16
N VAL A 68 10.14 3.28 7.72
CA VAL A 68 8.93 4.05 7.50
C VAL A 68 9.29 5.26 6.65
N PHE A 69 8.67 5.37 5.49
CA PHE A 69 8.96 6.42 4.53
C PHE A 69 7.69 7.24 4.23
N LYS A 70 7.80 8.58 4.19
CA LYS A 70 6.65 9.42 3.81
C LYS A 70 6.42 9.33 2.31
N ASP A 71 5.26 8.81 1.92
CA ASP A 71 4.89 8.78 0.50
C ASP A 71 4.72 10.20 -0.06
N ARG A 72 4.94 10.32 -1.37
CA ARG A 72 4.67 11.55 -2.11
C ARG A 72 3.17 11.78 -2.36
N VAL A 73 2.38 10.68 -2.37
CA VAL A 73 0.93 10.72 -2.52
C VAL A 73 0.29 10.98 -1.16
N GLY A 74 -0.72 11.86 -1.15
CA GLY A 74 -1.45 12.20 0.07
C GLY A 74 -0.63 12.94 1.12
N ASP A 75 -1.31 13.67 1.98
CA ASP A 75 -0.65 14.45 3.03
C ASP A 75 -0.18 13.61 4.22
N ARG A 76 -0.85 12.46 4.46
CA ARG A 76 -0.69 11.65 5.67
C ARG A 76 -0.13 10.25 5.43
N GLN A 77 -0.20 9.74 4.20
CA GLN A 77 0.23 8.40 3.84
C GLN A 77 1.72 8.16 4.13
N TYR A 78 2.01 7.02 4.73
CA TYR A 78 3.35 6.48 4.89
C TYR A 78 3.45 5.10 4.25
N LEU A 79 4.67 4.69 3.93
CA LEU A 79 5.01 3.37 3.45
C LEU A 79 5.86 2.67 4.51
N LEU A 80 5.51 1.44 4.85
CA LEU A 80 6.43 0.54 5.52
C LEU A 80 7.12 -0.31 4.45
N ILE A 81 8.45 -0.29 4.43
CA ILE A 81 9.27 -0.93 3.39
C ILE A 81 10.30 -1.82 4.06
N PRO A 82 10.41 -3.13 3.71
CA PRO A 82 11.50 -3.98 4.15
C PRO A 82 12.87 -3.47 3.73
N THR A 83 13.87 -3.71 4.57
CA THR A 83 15.28 -3.47 4.20
C THR A 83 15.89 -4.63 3.43
N GLU A 84 15.24 -5.78 3.38
CA GLU A 84 15.53 -6.87 2.46
C GLU A 84 14.93 -6.61 1.08
N ARG A 85 15.60 -7.10 0.01
CA ARG A 85 15.06 -7.02 -1.34
C ARG A 85 13.91 -8.00 -1.52
N ILE A 86 12.69 -7.54 -1.32
CA ILE A 86 11.45 -8.28 -1.50
C ILE A 86 10.64 -7.58 -2.59
N PRO A 87 10.42 -8.18 -3.78
CA PRO A 87 9.75 -7.48 -4.87
C PRO A 87 8.28 -7.18 -4.60
N GLY A 88 7.57 -8.07 -3.91
CA GLY A 88 6.15 -7.88 -3.59
C GLY A 88 5.56 -9.08 -2.87
N ILE A 89 4.24 -9.13 -2.82
CA ILE A 89 3.45 -10.16 -2.12
C ILE A 89 3.74 -11.59 -2.59
N GLU A 90 4.25 -11.77 -3.81
CA GLU A 90 4.62 -13.05 -4.39
C GLU A 90 5.91 -13.66 -3.81
N SER A 91 6.66 -12.90 -3.02
CA SER A 91 7.94 -13.39 -2.52
C SER A 91 7.76 -14.52 -1.50
N PRO A 92 8.42 -15.68 -1.70
CA PRO A 92 8.35 -16.78 -0.74
C PRO A 92 9.00 -16.44 0.61
N ALA A 93 9.85 -15.42 0.68
CA ALA A 93 10.44 -14.95 1.92
C ALA A 93 9.39 -14.51 2.95
N LEU A 94 8.23 -14.00 2.49
CA LEU A 94 7.12 -13.58 3.35
C LEU A 94 6.40 -14.74 4.06
N LEU A 95 6.59 -15.96 3.56
CA LEU A 95 5.95 -17.17 4.08
C LEU A 95 6.91 -18.05 4.89
N SER A 96 8.15 -17.59 5.10
CA SER A 96 9.13 -18.26 5.95
C SER A 96 8.65 -18.26 7.41
N PRO A 97 8.85 -19.35 8.17
CA PRO A 97 8.46 -19.41 9.60
C PRO A 97 9.07 -18.31 10.47
N ASP A 98 10.21 -17.77 10.07
CA ASP A 98 10.91 -16.69 10.77
C ASP A 98 10.82 -15.33 10.06
N ALA A 99 9.93 -15.20 9.07
CA ALA A 99 9.67 -13.95 8.37
C ALA A 99 9.31 -12.82 9.33
N THR A 100 9.76 -11.62 9.01
CA THR A 100 9.32 -10.43 9.74
C THR A 100 7.84 -10.19 9.46
N ASN A 101 7.06 -9.96 10.51
CA ASN A 101 5.66 -9.52 10.37
C ASN A 101 5.61 -8.04 9.98
N TYR A 102 5.77 -7.76 8.69
CA TYR A 102 5.77 -6.39 8.17
C TYR A 102 4.43 -5.67 8.35
N PHE A 103 3.31 -6.39 8.34
CA PHE A 103 2.02 -5.80 8.65
C PHE A 103 1.89 -5.40 10.12
N GLY A 104 2.45 -6.19 11.04
CA GLY A 104 2.52 -5.80 12.45
C GLY A 104 3.36 -4.54 12.66
N ALA A 105 4.52 -4.44 11.97
CA ALA A 105 5.33 -3.22 11.98
C ALA A 105 4.59 -2.03 11.34
N ALA A 106 3.85 -2.24 10.24
CA ALA A 106 3.05 -1.21 9.60
C ALA A 106 1.92 -0.70 10.50
N TRP A 107 1.33 -1.59 11.30
CA TRP A 107 0.34 -1.18 12.29
C TRP A 107 0.92 -0.22 13.34
N GLN A 108 2.17 -0.43 13.76
CA GLN A 108 2.86 0.51 14.65
C GLN A 108 3.19 1.83 13.94
N ALA A 109 3.53 1.77 12.66
CA ALA A 109 3.84 2.96 11.85
C ALA A 109 2.63 3.90 11.65
N ARG A 110 1.39 3.47 11.98
CA ARG A 110 0.21 4.35 11.99
C ARG A 110 0.41 5.62 12.84
N ALA A 111 1.28 5.56 13.85
CA ALA A 111 1.61 6.71 14.68
C ALA A 111 2.11 7.92 13.87
N PHE A 112 2.76 7.70 12.73
CA PHE A 112 3.19 8.78 11.84
C PHE A 112 2.00 9.42 11.10
N VAL A 113 1.00 8.62 10.71
CA VAL A 113 -0.26 9.11 10.13
C VAL A 113 -1.01 9.93 11.18
N GLU A 114 -1.14 9.42 12.40
CA GLU A 114 -1.79 10.08 13.54
C GLU A 114 -1.10 11.40 13.89
N GLN A 115 0.22 11.43 13.91
CA GLN A 115 0.98 12.66 14.13
C GLN A 115 0.65 13.74 13.09
N ARG A 116 0.54 13.36 11.82
CA ARG A 116 0.16 14.29 10.76
C ARG A 116 -1.32 14.67 10.78
N ALA A 117 -2.18 13.80 11.29
CA ALA A 117 -3.59 14.09 11.52
C ALA A 117 -3.82 15.01 12.72
N GLY A 118 -2.80 15.22 13.57
CA GLY A 118 -2.87 16.06 14.76
C GLY A 118 -3.38 15.35 16.00
N GLY A 119 -3.44 14.01 16.01
CA GLY A 119 -3.84 13.20 17.17
C GLY A 119 -4.28 11.80 16.75
N THR A 120 -4.77 11.01 17.70
CA THR A 120 -5.17 9.62 17.51
C THR A 120 -6.35 9.51 16.54
N VAL A 121 -6.16 8.77 15.45
CA VAL A 121 -7.20 8.41 14.49
C VAL A 121 -7.99 7.21 15.04
N PRO A 122 -9.34 7.19 14.95
CA PRO A 122 -10.11 6.01 15.35
C PRO A 122 -9.61 4.76 14.63
N ARG A 123 -9.55 3.65 15.35
CA ARG A 123 -8.94 2.41 14.89
C ARG A 123 -9.56 1.90 13.59
N ASP A 124 -10.86 1.98 13.47
CA ASP A 124 -11.67 1.54 12.32
C ASP A 124 -11.53 2.42 11.07
N TRP A 125 -10.80 3.53 11.19
CA TRP A 125 -10.41 4.38 10.06
C TRP A 125 -8.98 4.14 9.60
N MET A 126 -8.20 3.34 10.32
CA MET A 126 -6.81 3.07 9.95
C MET A 126 -6.72 1.80 9.09
N SER A 127 -6.00 1.88 7.98
CA SER A 127 -5.81 0.77 7.07
C SER A 127 -4.36 0.62 6.61
N LEU A 128 -4.02 -0.64 6.30
CA LEU A 128 -2.73 -1.05 5.76
C LEU A 128 -3.02 -1.78 4.45
N ALA A 129 -2.42 -1.37 3.35
CA ALA A 129 -2.69 -1.97 2.05
C ALA A 129 -1.42 -2.36 1.31
N ILE A 130 -1.46 -3.48 0.61
CA ILE A 130 -0.43 -3.87 -0.36
C ILE A 130 -1.10 -4.19 -1.70
N ASN A 131 -0.55 -3.70 -2.77
CA ASN A 131 -1.05 -3.95 -4.12
C ASN A 131 -0.54 -5.27 -4.69
N SER A 132 -1.31 -5.88 -5.60
CA SER A 132 -0.89 -7.04 -6.39
C SER A 132 0.31 -6.72 -7.28
N SER A 133 0.95 -7.76 -7.83
CA SER A 133 2.08 -7.61 -8.77
C SER A 133 1.70 -6.90 -10.07
N VAL A 134 0.41 -6.90 -10.44
CA VAL A 134 -0.07 -6.25 -11.67
C VAL A 134 -0.57 -4.82 -11.43
N SER A 135 -0.81 -4.44 -10.17
CA SER A 135 -1.25 -3.09 -9.79
C SER A 135 -0.11 -2.20 -9.27
N ARG A 136 0.92 -2.78 -8.66
CA ARG A 136 2.02 -2.01 -8.07
C ARG A 136 2.90 -1.34 -9.13
N SER A 137 3.45 -0.18 -8.80
CA SER A 137 4.41 0.57 -9.62
C SER A 137 5.87 0.35 -9.21
N GLN A 138 6.13 -0.25 -8.05
CA GLN A 138 7.46 -0.44 -7.45
C GLN A 138 7.76 -1.92 -7.23
N ASN A 139 8.99 -2.36 -7.55
CA ASN A 139 9.48 -3.72 -7.33
C ASN A 139 10.23 -3.85 -5.99
N GLN A 140 9.76 -3.15 -4.98
CA GLN A 140 10.13 -3.31 -3.60
C GLN A 140 8.84 -3.36 -2.78
N LEU A 141 8.67 -4.39 -1.94
CA LEU A 141 7.51 -4.53 -1.06
C LEU A 141 7.31 -3.24 -0.27
N HIS A 142 6.12 -2.73 -0.29
CA HIS A 142 5.72 -1.58 0.49
C HIS A 142 4.26 -1.73 0.92
N ILE A 143 4.01 -1.44 2.18
CA ILE A 143 2.68 -1.46 2.76
C ILE A 143 2.27 0.00 2.97
N HIS A 144 1.20 0.41 2.30
CA HIS A 144 0.60 1.73 2.45
C HIS A 144 -0.10 1.83 3.79
N VAL A 145 0.26 2.82 4.59
CA VAL A 145 -0.33 3.12 5.90
C VAL A 145 -1.08 4.42 5.77
N ASP A 146 -2.40 4.36 5.75
CA ASP A 146 -3.25 5.53 5.53
C ASP A 146 -4.66 5.33 6.10
N CYS A 147 -5.50 6.35 6.00
CA CYS A 147 -6.89 6.26 6.38
C CYS A 147 -7.72 5.48 5.37
N LEU A 148 -8.71 4.75 5.88
CA LEU A 148 -9.68 4.03 5.08
C LEU A 148 -10.69 5.00 4.46
N ARG A 149 -11.20 4.69 3.29
CA ARG A 149 -12.32 5.43 2.69
C ARG A 149 -13.58 5.29 3.55
N ALA A 150 -14.33 6.38 3.67
CA ALA A 150 -15.55 6.42 4.47
C ALA A 150 -16.59 5.39 4.01
N ASP A 151 -16.80 5.25 2.70
CA ASP A 151 -17.75 4.29 2.13
C ASP A 151 -17.37 2.83 2.41
N VAL A 152 -16.07 2.53 2.44
CA VAL A 152 -15.56 1.19 2.79
C VAL A 152 -15.75 0.92 4.29
N ARG A 153 -15.39 1.89 5.14
CA ARG A 153 -15.62 1.80 6.58
C ARG A 153 -17.09 1.54 6.91
N ASP A 154 -17.99 2.36 6.33
CA ASP A 154 -19.43 2.23 6.56
C ASP A 154 -19.97 0.88 6.06
N ALA A 155 -19.43 0.35 4.96
CA ALA A 155 -19.77 -0.99 4.47
C ALA A 155 -19.36 -2.07 5.47
N LEU A 156 -18.15 -2.03 6.02
CA LEU A 156 -17.67 -2.99 7.03
C LEU A 156 -18.50 -2.90 8.31
N GLU A 157 -18.77 -1.70 8.79
CA GLU A 157 -19.55 -1.46 10.02
C GLU A 157 -21.02 -1.92 9.87
N SER A 158 -21.59 -1.82 8.67
CA SER A 158 -22.96 -2.25 8.39
C SER A 158 -23.14 -3.77 8.26
N HIS A 159 -22.04 -4.53 8.16
CA HIS A 159 -22.07 -5.98 7.93
C HIS A 159 -21.23 -6.78 8.96
N PRO A 160 -21.28 -6.47 10.27
CA PRO A 160 -20.39 -7.09 11.26
C PRO A 160 -20.60 -8.61 11.38
N GLY A 161 -21.82 -9.09 11.19
CA GLY A 161 -22.15 -10.53 11.26
C GLY A 161 -21.75 -11.34 10.01
N GLN A 162 -21.22 -10.69 8.99
CA GLN A 162 -20.79 -11.35 7.74
C GLN A 162 -19.29 -11.65 7.71
N ILE A 163 -18.53 -11.14 8.67
CA ILE A 163 -17.08 -11.30 8.74
C ILE A 163 -16.76 -12.22 9.94
N GLY A 164 -16.43 -13.47 9.64
CA GLY A 164 -16.11 -14.49 10.64
C GLY A 164 -14.60 -14.74 10.76
N ALA A 165 -14.24 -15.75 11.57
CA ALA A 165 -12.85 -16.17 11.79
C ALA A 165 -12.26 -16.98 10.62
N THR A 166 -13.00 -17.20 9.56
CA THR A 166 -12.56 -17.88 8.33
C THR A 166 -12.85 -17.02 7.11
N TRP A 167 -12.02 -17.12 6.08
CA TRP A 167 -12.22 -16.41 4.83
C TRP A 167 -13.59 -16.70 4.22
N ALA A 168 -14.34 -15.66 3.92
CA ALA A 168 -15.61 -15.73 3.22
C ALA A 168 -15.76 -14.52 2.29
N PRO A 169 -16.50 -14.64 1.16
CA PRO A 169 -16.81 -13.48 0.32
C PRO A 169 -17.54 -12.41 1.13
N PHE A 170 -17.06 -11.17 1.02
CA PHE A 170 -17.79 -10.04 1.59
C PHE A 170 -19.05 -9.75 0.75
N PRO A 171 -20.22 -9.46 1.37
CA PRO A 171 -21.51 -9.54 0.68
C PRO A 171 -21.76 -8.45 -0.37
N ILE A 172 -21.00 -7.36 -0.34
CA ILE A 172 -21.13 -6.23 -1.28
C ILE A 172 -19.76 -5.83 -1.83
N PRO A 173 -19.69 -5.29 -3.04
CA PRO A 173 -18.44 -4.77 -3.58
C PRO A 173 -17.88 -3.61 -2.73
N LEU A 174 -16.57 -3.57 -2.55
CA LEU A 174 -15.83 -2.45 -1.97
C LEU A 174 -15.06 -1.74 -3.08
N ALA A 175 -15.25 -0.44 -3.25
CA ALA A 175 -14.70 0.33 -4.36
C ALA A 175 -14.98 -0.28 -5.76
N GLY A 176 -16.04 -1.07 -5.91
CA GLY A 176 -16.42 -1.74 -7.16
C GLY A 176 -15.87 -3.15 -7.34
N HIS A 177 -15.08 -3.68 -6.40
CA HIS A 177 -14.43 -4.99 -6.46
C HIS A 177 -14.97 -5.94 -5.38
N THR A 178 -14.88 -7.25 -5.66
CA THR A 178 -15.31 -8.30 -4.72
C THR A 178 -14.15 -8.71 -3.83
N TYR A 179 -14.33 -8.63 -2.52
CA TYR A 179 -13.32 -9.02 -1.54
C TYR A 179 -13.73 -10.26 -0.75
N TRP A 180 -12.77 -11.10 -0.40
CA TRP A 180 -12.88 -12.01 0.73
C TRP A 180 -12.51 -11.27 2.01
N ALA A 181 -13.18 -11.63 3.10
CA ALA A 181 -12.95 -11.01 4.41
C ALA A 181 -12.75 -12.07 5.49
N VAL A 182 -11.90 -11.76 6.46
CA VAL A 182 -11.72 -12.54 7.69
C VAL A 182 -11.49 -11.62 8.87
N ALA A 183 -12.06 -11.96 10.03
CA ALA A 183 -11.85 -11.25 11.27
C ALA A 183 -10.73 -11.90 12.10
N VAL A 184 -9.87 -11.07 12.67
CA VAL A 184 -8.75 -11.49 13.51
C VAL A 184 -8.80 -10.71 14.83
N PRO A 185 -8.93 -11.36 15.99
CA PRO A 185 -8.93 -10.69 17.28
C PRO A 185 -7.53 -10.22 17.66
N GLY A 186 -7.45 -9.18 18.47
CA GLY A 186 -6.20 -8.67 19.05
C GLY A 186 -6.04 -7.15 18.90
N ALA A 187 -5.52 -6.51 19.94
CA ALA A 187 -5.20 -5.09 19.88
C ALA A 187 -4.02 -4.81 18.93
N GLU A 188 -3.07 -5.75 18.86
CA GLU A 188 -1.91 -5.75 18.00
C GLU A 188 -2.02 -6.85 16.93
N LEU A 189 -1.42 -6.62 15.78
CA LEU A 189 -1.44 -7.56 14.64
C LEU A 189 -0.27 -8.55 14.76
N GLU A 190 -0.42 -9.55 15.61
CA GLU A 190 0.64 -10.53 15.89
C GLU A 190 0.78 -11.59 14.79
N LEU A 191 -0.32 -11.96 14.16
CA LEU A 191 -0.28 -12.90 13.04
C LEU A 191 0.28 -12.25 11.77
N ASN A 192 0.84 -13.07 10.89
CA ASN A 192 1.31 -12.63 9.58
C ASN A 192 0.18 -12.74 8.52
N PRO A 193 -0.38 -11.63 7.99
CA PRO A 193 -1.45 -11.67 6.99
C PRO A 193 -1.08 -12.36 5.68
N PHE A 194 0.20 -12.38 5.29
CA PHE A 194 0.64 -13.12 4.11
C PHE A 194 0.44 -14.63 4.28
N THR A 195 0.81 -15.17 5.45
CA THR A 195 0.60 -16.58 5.77
C THR A 195 -0.89 -16.90 5.92
N LEU A 196 -1.66 -15.99 6.54
CA LEU A 196 -3.10 -16.14 6.68
C LEU A 196 -3.81 -16.24 5.31
N LEU A 197 -3.39 -15.42 4.33
CA LEU A 197 -3.88 -15.50 2.96
C LEU A 197 -3.46 -16.81 2.30
N ALA A 198 -2.15 -17.11 2.32
CA ALA A 198 -1.58 -18.25 1.61
C ALA A 198 -2.17 -19.59 2.07
N ASP A 199 -2.44 -19.73 3.36
CA ASP A 199 -2.91 -20.99 3.97
C ASP A 199 -4.43 -21.05 4.11
N GLY A 200 -5.09 -19.90 4.16
CA GLY A 200 -6.51 -19.82 4.48
C GLY A 200 -7.43 -19.67 3.27
N LEU A 201 -6.92 -19.20 2.13
CA LEU A 201 -7.72 -19.00 0.92
C LEU A 201 -7.26 -19.98 -0.18
N ASP A 202 -8.19 -20.82 -0.66
CA ASP A 202 -7.90 -21.86 -1.64
C ASP A 202 -7.18 -21.31 -2.89
N GLY A 203 -6.03 -21.92 -3.23
CA GLY A 203 -5.22 -21.54 -4.38
C GLY A 203 -4.33 -20.30 -4.19
N ALA A 204 -4.49 -19.53 -3.10
CA ALA A 204 -3.75 -18.28 -2.91
C ALA A 204 -2.23 -18.49 -2.82
N ARG A 205 -1.78 -19.54 -2.12
CA ARG A 205 -0.34 -19.85 -1.98
C ARG A 205 0.38 -20.02 -3.33
N ALA A 206 -0.30 -20.56 -4.33
CA ALA A 206 0.28 -20.77 -5.66
C ALA A 206 0.27 -19.51 -6.55
N ASP A 207 -0.49 -18.48 -6.15
CA ASP A 207 -0.78 -17.33 -7.00
C ASP A 207 -0.74 -15.99 -6.22
N MET A 208 0.06 -15.95 -5.14
CA MET A 208 0.17 -14.80 -4.22
C MET A 208 0.31 -13.46 -4.96
N GLY A 209 1.07 -13.43 -6.05
CA GLY A 209 1.33 -12.20 -6.80
C GLY A 209 0.08 -11.54 -7.39
N ARG A 210 -1.01 -12.28 -7.56
CA ARG A 210 -2.26 -11.72 -8.06
C ARG A 210 -3.17 -11.17 -6.96
N TYR A 211 -2.81 -11.36 -5.71
CA TYR A 211 -3.61 -10.88 -4.60
C TYR A 211 -3.18 -9.51 -4.10
N THR A 212 -4.14 -8.78 -3.58
CA THR A 212 -3.96 -7.66 -2.66
C THR A 212 -4.36 -8.09 -1.25
N LEU A 213 -3.81 -7.43 -0.25
CA LEU A 213 -4.27 -7.51 1.13
C LEU A 213 -4.53 -6.10 1.65
N VAL A 214 -5.66 -5.93 2.32
CA VAL A 214 -5.95 -4.71 3.09
C VAL A 214 -6.31 -5.12 4.51
N VAL A 215 -5.59 -4.58 5.49
CA VAL A 215 -5.85 -4.79 6.92
C VAL A 215 -6.48 -3.52 7.47
N VAL A 216 -7.66 -3.64 8.02
CA VAL A 216 -8.40 -2.54 8.65
C VAL A 216 -8.49 -2.79 10.14
N GLY A 217 -8.20 -1.81 10.97
CA GLY A 217 -8.44 -1.91 12.40
C GLY A 217 -9.93 -1.98 12.69
N ALA A 218 -10.32 -2.71 13.73
CA ALA A 218 -11.70 -2.83 14.17
C ALA A 218 -11.79 -2.67 15.69
N ASP A 219 -12.79 -1.92 16.17
CA ASP A 219 -12.99 -1.70 17.60
C ASP A 219 -13.56 -2.94 18.29
N ASP A 220 -14.32 -3.74 17.54
CA ASP A 220 -14.83 -5.03 18.02
C ASP A 220 -14.87 -6.06 16.88
N VAL A 221 -14.42 -7.28 17.15
CA VAL A 221 -14.57 -8.43 16.26
C VAL A 221 -15.29 -9.55 16.98
N GLY A 222 -16.52 -9.80 16.55
CA GLY A 222 -17.34 -10.90 17.07
C GLY A 222 -17.71 -10.79 18.56
N GLY A 223 -17.77 -9.58 19.14
CA GLY A 223 -18.05 -9.36 20.56
C GLY A 223 -16.87 -9.64 21.49
N GLY A 224 -15.66 -9.79 20.92
CA GLY A 224 -14.43 -10.13 21.67
C GLY A 224 -13.51 -8.94 21.96
N GLY A 225 -13.91 -7.73 21.57
CA GLY A 225 -13.07 -6.53 21.70
C GLY A 225 -12.26 -6.24 20.43
N PRO A 226 -11.20 -5.41 20.52
CA PRO A 226 -10.49 -4.91 19.35
C PRO A 226 -9.86 -6.03 18.51
N GLY A 227 -9.80 -5.77 17.22
CA GLY A 227 -9.23 -6.69 16.26
C GLY A 227 -8.94 -6.04 14.92
N PHE A 228 -8.96 -6.88 13.90
CA PHE A 228 -8.72 -6.49 12.52
C PHE A 228 -9.71 -7.18 11.59
N VAL A 229 -10.11 -6.50 10.56
CA VAL A 229 -10.71 -7.08 9.36
C VAL A 229 -9.63 -7.15 8.30
N ILE A 230 -9.35 -8.34 7.79
CA ILE A 230 -8.41 -8.52 6.68
C ILE A 230 -9.20 -8.84 5.43
N LEU A 231 -8.96 -8.04 4.40
CA LEU A 231 -9.60 -8.14 3.10
C LEU A 231 -8.59 -8.64 2.07
N ALA A 232 -9.01 -9.53 1.19
CA ALA A 232 -8.21 -9.98 0.06
C ALA A 232 -9.03 -9.89 -1.23
N ASP A 233 -8.39 -9.45 -2.30
CA ASP A 233 -8.93 -9.47 -3.64
C ASP A 233 -7.89 -10.05 -4.59
N ARG A 234 -8.34 -10.67 -5.70
CA ARG A 234 -7.48 -11.31 -6.69
C ARG A 234 -7.66 -10.68 -8.04
N ALA A 235 -6.57 -10.20 -8.61
CA ALA A 235 -6.57 -9.60 -9.94
C ALA A 235 -7.18 -10.52 -11.00
N ASP A 236 -8.10 -9.96 -11.77
CA ASP A 236 -8.76 -10.61 -12.91
C ASP A 236 -8.66 -9.71 -14.15
N GLY A 237 -7.82 -10.11 -15.08
CA GLY A 237 -7.60 -9.36 -16.32
C GLY A 237 -8.81 -9.34 -17.26
N GLU A 238 -9.76 -10.30 -17.12
CA GLU A 238 -10.98 -10.33 -17.95
C GLU A 238 -11.98 -9.26 -17.53
N THR A 239 -12.04 -8.96 -16.23
CA THR A 239 -12.89 -7.90 -15.67
C THR A 239 -12.19 -6.55 -15.60
N GLY A 240 -10.88 -6.50 -15.81
CA GLY A 240 -10.06 -5.30 -15.62
C GLY A 240 -9.75 -4.99 -14.16
N ASP A 241 -9.94 -5.97 -13.28
CA ASP A 241 -9.56 -5.87 -11.88
C ASP A 241 -8.07 -6.16 -11.71
N PHE A 242 -7.33 -5.19 -11.19
CA PHE A 242 -5.89 -5.30 -10.95
C PHE A 242 -5.54 -5.61 -9.49
N ALA A 243 -6.54 -5.80 -8.62
CA ALA A 243 -6.37 -6.03 -7.18
C ALA A 243 -5.44 -4.97 -6.55
N GLY A 244 -5.88 -3.73 -6.62
CA GLY A 244 -5.21 -2.57 -6.02
C GLY A 244 -5.80 -2.25 -4.65
N GLY A 245 -5.22 -2.75 -3.56
CA GLY A 245 -5.74 -2.55 -2.20
C GLY A 245 -5.75 -1.09 -1.75
N GLU A 246 -4.80 -0.32 -2.24
CA GLU A 246 -4.71 1.13 -2.01
C GLU A 246 -5.99 1.89 -2.45
N GLN A 247 -6.79 1.33 -3.37
CA GLN A 247 -8.08 1.91 -3.77
C GLN A 247 -9.10 2.00 -2.62
N LEU A 248 -8.92 1.22 -1.56
CA LEU A 248 -9.75 1.29 -0.36
C LEU A 248 -9.31 2.40 0.61
N GLN A 249 -8.19 3.09 0.34
CA GLN A 249 -7.65 4.17 1.16
C GLN A 249 -8.05 5.54 0.62
N ASP A 250 -8.12 6.54 1.52
CA ASP A 250 -8.39 7.95 1.17
C ASP A 250 -7.17 8.80 1.48
N HIS A 251 -6.42 9.16 0.45
CA HIS A 251 -5.20 9.94 0.59
C HIS A 251 -5.44 11.43 0.91
N GLY A 252 -6.68 11.90 0.79
CA GLY A 252 -7.08 13.29 1.04
C GLY A 252 -7.78 13.51 2.38
N TYR A 253 -8.38 12.46 2.95
CA TYR A 253 -9.20 12.56 4.14
C TYR A 253 -8.82 11.53 5.20
N CYS A 254 -8.72 11.99 6.43
CA CYS A 254 -8.80 11.20 7.65
C CYS A 254 -9.84 11.88 8.56
N PRO A 255 -10.55 11.12 9.40
CA PRO A 255 -11.47 11.73 10.35
C PRO A 255 -10.71 12.62 11.33
N PRO A 256 -11.39 13.57 11.97
CA PRO A 256 -10.78 14.34 13.08
C PRO A 256 -10.26 13.40 14.16
N PRO A 257 -9.08 13.70 14.75
CA PRO A 257 -8.56 12.92 15.85
C PRO A 257 -9.54 12.80 17.00
N LEU A 258 -9.48 11.67 17.70
CA LEU A 258 -10.21 11.52 18.95
C LEU A 258 -9.78 12.61 19.95
N PRO A 259 -10.71 13.17 20.74
CA PRO A 259 -10.34 14.11 21.80
C PRO A 259 -9.37 13.45 22.76
N ALA A 260 -8.32 14.19 23.16
CA ALA A 260 -7.37 13.70 24.14
C ALA A 260 -8.13 13.27 25.40
N THR A 261 -8.02 12.02 25.79
CA THR A 261 -8.54 11.54 27.05
C THR A 261 -7.72 12.18 28.15
N ASN A 262 -8.27 13.19 28.81
CA ASN A 262 -7.68 13.74 30.02
C ASN A 262 -7.66 12.62 31.07
N SER A 263 -6.55 11.88 31.13
CA SER A 263 -6.26 10.99 32.25
C SER A 263 -5.99 11.89 33.48
N THR A 264 -7.05 12.35 34.14
CA THR A 264 -6.94 12.81 35.51
C THR A 264 -6.70 11.58 36.38
N ALA A 265 -5.43 11.19 36.48
CA ALA A 265 -5.00 10.32 37.58
C ALA A 265 -5.38 11.00 38.89
N LYS A 266 -6.32 10.38 39.60
CA LYS A 266 -6.58 10.66 41.02
C LYS A 266 -5.68 9.77 41.86
#